data_17de95452524d88c3da10400fedaed79
#
_entry.id   17de95452524d88c3da10400fedaed79
#
_cell.length_a   1.000
_cell.length_b   1.000
_cell.length_c   1.000
_cell.angle_alpha   90.00
_cell.angle_beta   90.00
_cell.angle_gamma   90.00
#
_symmetry.space_group_name_H-M   'P 1'
#
loop_
_entity.id
_entity.type
_entity.pdbx_description
1 polymer ?
#
loop_
_entity_poly.entity_id
_entity_poly.type
_entity_poly.pdbx_seq_one_letter_code
_entity_poly.pdbx_strand_id
1 'polypeptide(L)'
;MSKALLYDSTICIGCKQCEAGCAQQNNLRYDDSVAAESVQSEHKYTVVMTRGDKFMRRLCMHCEHPACASVCPVGALHKTKEGPVVYDVWKCIGCRYCMAACAFSQPKYEWASLNPRVRKCIMCPDRVAAGKQTACAEICPTGATKFGDRDDLIKEAQDRIRQNPSTYLNRIYGLNEVGGTCVLILSSGKVEDFGYPASAKIGDTPMPEYTGRVMERVPDFIPVWSLVLGGIYWISHRREEVAAAEAQERASDKKNGSVR
;
A
#
# COMPACT_ATOMS: atom_id res chain seq x y z
N MET A 1 21.12 1.11 -0.78
CA MET A 1 20.38 1.61 0.39
C MET A 1 19.10 2.28 -0.12
N SER A 2 17.98 2.11 0.57
CA SER A 2 16.73 2.73 0.13
C SER A 2 16.74 4.22 0.49
N LYS A 3 16.24 5.07 -0.42
CA LYS A 3 16.10 6.50 -0.20
C LYS A 3 14.78 6.79 0.51
N ALA A 4 14.76 7.83 1.34
CA ALA A 4 13.60 8.21 2.13
C ALA A 4 13.44 9.73 2.24
N LEU A 5 12.29 10.12 2.75
CA LEU A 5 11.98 11.48 3.18
C LEU A 5 11.85 11.49 4.71
N LEU A 6 12.48 12.44 5.35
CA LEU A 6 12.22 12.81 6.74
C LEU A 6 11.41 14.11 6.73
N TYR A 7 10.24 14.09 7.31
CA TYR A 7 9.42 15.27 7.53
C TYR A 7 9.33 15.60 9.02
N ASP A 8 9.68 16.81 9.36
CA ASP A 8 9.63 17.32 10.73
C ASP A 8 8.55 18.41 10.85
N SER A 9 7.45 18.07 11.51
CA SER A 9 6.31 18.98 11.66
C SER A 9 6.59 20.14 12.62
N THR A 10 7.63 20.03 13.48
CA THR A 10 7.93 21.04 14.49
C THR A 10 8.60 22.28 13.92
N ILE A 11 9.31 22.13 12.82
CA ILE A 11 9.98 23.21 12.10
C ILE A 11 9.25 23.61 10.80
N CYS A 12 8.11 22.98 10.52
CA CYS A 12 7.27 23.33 9.36
C CYS A 12 6.49 24.61 9.65
N ILE A 13 6.57 25.58 8.76
CA ILE A 13 5.89 26.89 8.87
C ILE A 13 4.59 26.95 8.02
N GLY A 14 4.15 25.84 7.43
CA GLY A 14 2.91 25.80 6.66
C GLY A 14 2.93 26.55 5.32
N CYS A 15 4.08 26.92 4.79
CA CYS A 15 4.23 27.77 3.58
C CYS A 15 3.74 27.12 2.27
N LYS A 16 3.40 25.83 2.24
CA LYS A 16 2.91 25.05 1.09
C LYS A 16 3.84 25.02 -0.14
N GLN A 17 5.08 25.51 -0.07
CA GLN A 17 6.01 25.44 -1.20
C GLN A 17 6.28 24.00 -1.66
N CYS A 18 6.26 23.02 -0.74
CA CYS A 18 6.37 21.62 -1.10
C CYS A 18 5.21 21.10 -1.96
N GLU A 19 4.02 21.70 -1.86
CA GLU A 19 2.88 21.40 -2.73
C GLU A 19 3.12 21.99 -4.13
N ALA A 20 3.49 23.27 -4.21
CA ALA A 20 3.80 23.94 -5.47
C ALA A 20 4.94 23.27 -6.23
N GLY A 21 6.05 22.94 -5.54
CA GLY A 21 7.18 22.24 -6.14
C GLY A 21 6.83 20.81 -6.59
N CYS A 22 5.93 20.12 -5.87
CA CYS A 22 5.41 18.83 -6.30
C CYS A 22 4.54 18.96 -7.56
N ALA A 23 3.69 19.96 -7.63
CA ALA A 23 2.84 20.23 -8.77
C ALA A 23 3.66 20.58 -10.02
N GLN A 24 4.64 21.46 -9.88
CA GLN A 24 5.56 21.83 -10.96
C GLN A 24 6.33 20.61 -11.50
N GLN A 25 6.87 19.76 -10.60
CA GLN A 25 7.63 18.57 -10.99
C GLN A 25 6.78 17.54 -11.76
N ASN A 26 5.49 17.46 -11.46
CA ASN A 26 4.59 16.46 -12.03
C ASN A 26 3.63 17.05 -13.08
N ASN A 27 3.86 18.28 -13.55
CA ASN A 27 3.01 19.00 -14.52
C ASN A 27 1.54 19.02 -14.09
N LEU A 28 1.28 19.27 -12.80
CA LEU A 28 -0.06 19.40 -12.25
C LEU A 28 -0.47 20.86 -12.17
N ARG A 29 -1.77 21.12 -12.31
CA ARG A 29 -2.33 22.44 -12.04
C ARG A 29 -2.13 22.79 -10.55
N TYR A 30 -1.67 24.01 -10.28
CA TYR A 30 -1.55 24.53 -8.94
C TYR A 30 -1.83 26.03 -8.94
N ASP A 31 -3.03 26.39 -8.56
CA ASP A 31 -3.51 27.75 -8.41
C ASP A 31 -4.09 27.95 -7.00
N ASP A 32 -4.58 29.13 -6.70
CA ASP A 32 -5.11 29.48 -5.37
C ASP A 32 -6.24 28.56 -4.94
N SER A 33 -7.07 28.06 -5.87
CA SER A 33 -8.15 27.12 -5.57
C SER A 33 -7.62 25.77 -5.12
N VAL A 34 -6.62 25.23 -5.82
CA VAL A 34 -5.95 23.97 -5.45
C VAL A 34 -5.12 24.16 -4.18
N ALA A 35 -4.46 25.32 -4.00
CA ALA A 35 -3.71 25.64 -2.79
C ALA A 35 -4.63 25.70 -1.54
N ALA A 36 -5.87 26.15 -1.71
CA ALA A 36 -6.87 26.21 -0.61
C ALA A 36 -7.38 24.83 -0.19
N GLU A 37 -7.30 23.80 -1.05
CA GLU A 37 -7.72 22.44 -0.69
C GLU A 37 -6.91 21.89 0.48
N SER A 38 -7.61 21.38 1.50
CA SER A 38 -7.00 20.74 2.69
C SER A 38 -6.89 19.22 2.58
N VAL A 39 -7.26 18.65 1.43
CA VAL A 39 -7.23 17.21 1.16
C VAL A 39 -6.41 16.90 -0.09
N GLN A 40 -5.88 15.69 -0.16
CA GLN A 40 -5.22 15.19 -1.36
C GLN A 40 -6.26 14.84 -2.42
N SER A 41 -5.94 15.19 -3.66
CA SER A 41 -6.76 14.88 -4.84
C SER A 41 -5.88 14.29 -5.97
N GLU A 42 -6.49 14.01 -7.12
CA GLU A 42 -5.77 13.59 -8.31
C GLU A 42 -4.84 14.69 -8.87
N HIS A 43 -5.05 15.94 -8.47
CA HIS A 43 -4.21 17.08 -8.85
C HIS A 43 -3.22 17.48 -7.74
N LYS A 44 -3.42 17.00 -6.52
CA LYS A 44 -2.67 17.41 -5.33
C LYS A 44 -2.09 16.20 -4.59
N TYR A 45 -0.88 15.77 -4.97
CA TYR A 45 -0.23 14.57 -4.44
C TYR A 45 0.25 14.69 -3.00
N THR A 46 0.48 15.90 -2.56
CA THR A 46 0.86 16.22 -1.18
C THR A 46 0.06 17.41 -0.71
N VAL A 47 -0.27 17.44 0.58
CA VAL A 47 -1.02 18.53 1.19
C VAL A 47 -0.44 18.86 2.56
N VAL A 48 -0.32 20.15 2.87
CA VAL A 48 0.02 20.64 4.20
C VAL A 48 -1.26 21.00 4.92
N MET A 49 -1.61 20.19 5.91
CA MET A 49 -2.78 20.40 6.76
C MET A 49 -2.43 21.30 7.93
N THR A 50 -3.35 22.19 8.30
CA THR A 50 -3.20 23.11 9.42
C THR A 50 -4.22 22.79 10.50
N ARG A 51 -3.77 22.72 11.76
CA ARG A 51 -4.65 22.64 12.95
C ARG A 51 -4.09 23.55 14.05
N GLY A 52 -4.75 24.67 14.25
CA GLY A 52 -4.22 25.73 15.11
C GLY A 52 -2.87 26.24 14.58
N ASP A 53 -1.86 26.18 15.40
CA ASP A 53 -0.47 26.56 15.13
C ASP A 53 0.39 25.42 14.56
N LYS A 54 -0.18 24.22 14.36
CA LYS A 54 0.55 23.03 13.93
C LYS A 54 0.28 22.70 12.47
N PHE A 55 1.35 22.29 11.80
CA PHE A 55 1.32 21.92 10.39
C PHE A 55 1.74 20.45 10.23
N MET A 56 1.01 19.72 9.42
CA MET A 56 1.33 18.32 9.09
C MET A 56 1.19 18.10 7.59
N ARG A 57 2.22 17.55 7.00
CA ARG A 57 2.22 17.22 5.59
C ARG A 57 1.73 15.80 5.37
N ARG A 58 0.70 15.62 4.51
CA ARG A 58 0.25 14.31 4.04
C ARG A 58 0.75 14.04 2.63
N LEU A 59 1.30 12.85 2.44
CA LEU A 59 1.79 12.33 1.15
C LEU A 59 1.81 10.80 1.20
N CYS A 60 2.10 10.16 0.06
CA CYS A 60 2.30 8.70 0.04
C CYS A 60 3.49 8.31 0.92
N MET A 61 3.31 7.29 1.75
CA MET A 61 4.34 6.83 2.69
C MET A 61 5.44 5.99 2.05
N HIS A 62 5.25 5.55 0.78
CA HIS A 62 6.22 4.70 0.07
C HIS A 62 6.69 3.52 0.91
N CYS A 63 5.74 2.66 1.32
CA CYS A 63 5.97 1.51 2.19
C CYS A 63 7.14 0.64 1.72
N GLU A 64 7.88 0.03 2.66
CA GLU A 64 8.93 -0.94 2.34
C GLU A 64 8.32 -2.18 1.65
N HIS A 65 7.15 -2.62 2.12
CA HIS A 65 6.36 -3.70 1.54
C HIS A 65 5.01 -3.15 1.05
N PRO A 66 4.94 -2.51 -0.14
CA PRO A 66 3.78 -1.75 -0.56
C PRO A 66 2.60 -2.65 -0.94
N ALA A 67 1.55 -2.66 -0.11
CA ALA A 67 0.31 -3.39 -0.39
C ALA A 67 -0.32 -3.00 -1.74
N CYS A 68 -0.24 -1.71 -2.11
CA CYS A 68 -0.75 -1.22 -3.39
C CYS A 68 -0.03 -1.82 -4.61
N ALA A 69 1.25 -2.18 -4.49
CA ALA A 69 1.99 -2.88 -5.53
C ALA A 69 1.66 -4.38 -5.52
N SER A 70 1.56 -4.99 -4.34
CA SER A 70 1.24 -6.41 -4.18
C SER A 70 -0.12 -6.78 -4.77
N VAL A 71 -1.15 -5.93 -4.61
CA VAL A 71 -2.49 -6.20 -5.13
C VAL A 71 -2.69 -5.78 -6.58
N CYS A 72 -1.68 -5.20 -7.25
CA CYS A 72 -1.82 -4.73 -8.61
C CYS A 72 -1.70 -5.90 -9.61
N PRO A 73 -2.79 -6.34 -10.25
CA PRO A 73 -2.78 -7.54 -11.08
C PRO A 73 -1.95 -7.38 -12.36
N VAL A 74 -1.69 -6.13 -12.77
CA VAL A 74 -0.94 -5.79 -14.00
C VAL A 74 0.43 -5.20 -13.72
N GLY A 75 0.87 -5.15 -12.45
CA GLY A 75 2.17 -4.59 -12.07
C GLY A 75 2.36 -3.11 -12.39
N ALA A 76 1.26 -2.34 -12.54
CA ALA A 76 1.33 -0.91 -12.80
C ALA A 76 1.95 -0.12 -11.63
N LEU A 77 1.76 -0.60 -10.40
CA LEU A 77 2.43 -0.09 -9.21
C LEU A 77 3.55 -1.05 -8.82
N HIS A 78 4.74 -0.54 -8.64
CA HIS A 78 5.89 -1.34 -8.19
C HIS A 78 6.86 -0.48 -7.37
N LYS A 79 7.67 -1.14 -6.55
CA LYS A 79 8.73 -0.50 -5.76
C LYS A 79 10.03 -0.55 -6.55
N THR A 80 10.74 0.57 -6.63
CA THR A 80 12.08 0.63 -7.22
C THR A 80 13.13 0.17 -6.20
N LYS A 81 14.33 -0.14 -6.68
CA LYS A 81 15.48 -0.50 -5.82
C LYS A 81 15.91 0.66 -4.91
N GLU A 82 15.69 1.87 -5.37
CA GLU A 82 16.02 3.11 -4.64
C GLU A 82 15.00 3.47 -3.56
N GLY A 83 13.85 2.77 -3.48
CA GLY A 83 12.83 2.97 -2.45
C GLY A 83 11.49 3.53 -2.92
N PRO A 84 11.40 4.43 -3.92
CA PRO A 84 10.13 4.92 -4.41
C PRO A 84 9.16 3.83 -4.86
N VAL A 85 7.88 4.00 -4.54
CA VAL A 85 6.79 3.22 -5.16
C VAL A 85 6.27 4.03 -6.33
N VAL A 86 6.56 3.57 -7.52
CA VAL A 86 6.26 4.25 -8.78
C VAL A 86 5.00 3.68 -9.47
N TYR A 87 4.55 4.36 -10.52
CA TYR A 87 3.32 4.03 -11.20
C TYR A 87 3.46 4.15 -12.72
N ASP A 88 3.30 3.03 -13.40
CA ASP A 88 3.27 2.92 -14.87
C ASP A 88 1.83 3.13 -15.36
N VAL A 89 1.54 4.34 -15.76
CA VAL A 89 0.21 4.78 -16.18
C VAL A 89 -0.39 3.90 -17.27
N TRP A 90 0.41 3.52 -18.27
CA TRP A 90 -0.05 2.79 -19.45
C TRP A 90 -0.37 1.31 -19.17
N LYS A 91 0.10 0.74 -18.07
CA LYS A 91 -0.28 -0.62 -17.62
C LYS A 91 -1.59 -0.64 -16.84
N CYS A 92 -2.04 0.51 -16.32
CA CYS A 92 -3.14 0.57 -15.39
C CYS A 92 -4.49 0.29 -16.08
N ILE A 93 -5.23 -0.67 -15.54
CA ILE A 93 -6.59 -1.03 -15.98
C ILE A 93 -7.70 -0.38 -15.16
N GLY A 94 -7.39 0.50 -14.23
CA GLY A 94 -8.36 1.24 -13.43
C GLY A 94 -9.14 0.42 -12.38
N CYS A 95 -8.68 -0.77 -12.00
CA CYS A 95 -9.40 -1.67 -11.07
C CYS A 95 -9.52 -1.15 -9.61
N ARG A 96 -8.75 -0.14 -9.22
CA ARG A 96 -8.78 0.54 -7.90
C ARG A 96 -8.38 -0.32 -6.69
N TYR A 97 -7.90 -1.54 -6.87
CA TYR A 97 -7.45 -2.40 -5.76
C TYR A 97 -6.38 -1.72 -4.90
N CYS A 98 -5.48 -0.94 -5.50
CA CYS A 98 -4.47 -0.17 -4.80
C CYS A 98 -5.04 0.90 -3.84
N MET A 99 -6.25 1.42 -4.12
CA MET A 99 -6.94 2.36 -3.21
C MET A 99 -7.48 1.62 -1.99
N ALA A 100 -8.12 0.47 -2.20
CA ALA A 100 -8.67 -0.36 -1.13
C ALA A 100 -7.59 -0.96 -0.22
N ALA A 101 -6.45 -1.37 -0.80
CA ALA A 101 -5.35 -1.98 -0.06
C ALA A 101 -4.45 -1.00 0.69
N CYS A 102 -4.56 0.29 0.45
CA CYS A 102 -3.67 1.29 1.05
C CYS A 102 -4.08 1.64 2.48
N ALA A 103 -3.30 1.22 3.47
CA ALA A 103 -3.52 1.54 4.88
C ALA A 103 -3.57 3.06 5.16
N PHE A 104 -2.89 3.87 4.32
CA PHE A 104 -2.81 5.33 4.46
C PHE A 104 -3.79 6.09 3.55
N SER A 105 -4.61 5.43 2.75
CA SER A 105 -5.59 6.01 1.80
C SER A 105 -4.97 7.03 0.82
N GLN A 106 -3.75 6.75 0.34
CA GLN A 106 -2.96 7.69 -0.47
C GLN A 106 -3.27 7.68 -1.97
N PRO A 107 -3.52 6.56 -2.65
CA PRO A 107 -3.90 6.59 -4.06
C PRO A 107 -5.23 7.31 -4.24
N LYS A 108 -5.28 8.25 -5.20
CA LYS A 108 -6.48 8.98 -5.63
C LYS A 108 -6.83 8.57 -7.06
N TYR A 109 -8.04 8.81 -7.49
CA TYR A 109 -8.54 8.36 -8.78
C TYR A 109 -9.21 9.52 -9.53
N GLU A 110 -8.99 9.60 -10.84
CA GLU A 110 -9.56 10.63 -11.70
C GLU A 110 -11.02 10.30 -12.04
N TRP A 111 -11.93 10.55 -11.11
CA TRP A 111 -13.34 10.18 -11.25
C TRP A 111 -14.06 10.86 -12.44
N ALA A 112 -13.62 12.04 -12.84
CA ALA A 112 -14.22 12.80 -13.92
C ALA A 112 -13.65 12.45 -15.31
N SER A 113 -12.66 11.58 -15.41
CA SER A 113 -12.00 11.20 -16.67
C SER A 113 -12.70 10.02 -17.34
N LEU A 114 -12.81 10.04 -18.67
CA LEU A 114 -13.24 8.87 -19.46
C LEU A 114 -12.21 7.74 -19.46
N ASN A 115 -10.93 8.06 -19.27
CA ASN A 115 -9.86 7.09 -19.08
C ASN A 115 -9.14 7.37 -17.75
N PRO A 116 -9.79 7.02 -16.64
CA PRO A 116 -9.35 7.42 -15.32
C PRO A 116 -8.09 6.68 -14.88
N ARG A 117 -7.19 7.41 -14.23
CA ARG A 117 -5.91 6.91 -13.74
C ARG A 117 -5.83 7.05 -12.22
N VAL A 118 -4.96 6.24 -11.62
CA VAL A 118 -4.59 6.40 -10.22
C VAL A 118 -3.53 7.49 -10.10
N ARG A 119 -3.66 8.36 -9.12
CA ARG A 119 -2.71 9.44 -8.83
C ARG A 119 -2.23 9.35 -7.39
N LYS A 120 -0.94 9.53 -7.18
CA LYS A 120 -0.30 9.61 -5.84
C LYS A 120 1.09 10.20 -5.97
N CYS A 121 1.70 10.57 -4.85
CA CYS A 121 3.13 10.89 -4.84
C CYS A 121 3.95 9.70 -5.36
N ILE A 122 4.88 9.95 -6.27
CA ILE A 122 5.80 8.95 -6.86
C ILE A 122 7.24 9.10 -6.36
N MET A 123 7.51 10.06 -5.45
CA MET A 123 8.83 10.40 -4.89
C MET A 123 9.87 10.81 -5.97
N CYS A 124 9.41 11.46 -7.05
CA CYS A 124 10.26 12.02 -8.11
C CYS A 124 11.31 11.02 -8.65
N PRO A 125 10.93 9.85 -9.22
CA PRO A 125 11.86 8.77 -9.54
C PRO A 125 12.98 9.21 -10.48
N ASP A 126 12.70 10.07 -11.46
CA ASP A 126 13.69 10.58 -12.42
C ASP A 126 14.76 11.42 -11.72
N ARG A 127 14.36 12.23 -10.73
CA ARG A 127 15.31 13.02 -9.93
C ARG A 127 16.16 12.11 -9.02
N VAL A 128 15.51 11.15 -8.36
CA VAL A 128 16.19 10.18 -7.49
C VAL A 128 17.18 9.35 -8.27
N ALA A 129 16.82 8.86 -9.44
CA ALA A 129 17.72 8.11 -10.33
C ALA A 129 18.91 8.97 -10.80
N ALA A 130 18.71 10.29 -10.97
CA ALA A 130 19.77 11.24 -11.29
C ALA A 130 20.60 11.71 -10.06
N GLY A 131 20.39 11.10 -8.89
CA GLY A 131 21.08 11.47 -7.64
C GLY A 131 20.66 12.81 -7.05
N LYS A 132 19.54 13.39 -7.54
CA LYS A 132 19.01 14.69 -7.05
C LYS A 132 18.01 14.46 -5.91
N GLN A 133 17.80 15.51 -5.13
CA GLN A 133 16.74 15.54 -4.13
C GLN A 133 15.35 15.54 -4.78
N THR A 134 14.34 15.09 -4.04
CA THR A 134 12.94 15.26 -4.45
C THR A 134 12.58 16.75 -4.50
N ALA A 135 11.70 17.16 -5.42
CA ALA A 135 11.34 18.56 -5.59
C ALA A 135 10.84 19.23 -4.30
N CYS A 136 10.08 18.47 -3.49
CA CYS A 136 9.55 18.97 -2.22
C CYS A 136 10.60 19.10 -1.11
N ALA A 137 11.69 18.36 -1.14
CA ALA A 137 12.79 18.53 -0.20
C ALA A 137 13.69 19.70 -0.61
N GLU A 138 13.95 19.83 -1.89
CA GLU A 138 14.80 20.90 -2.45
C GLU A 138 14.21 22.29 -2.21
N ILE A 139 12.88 22.44 -2.37
CA ILE A 139 12.21 23.75 -2.23
C ILE A 139 11.87 24.11 -0.78
N CYS A 140 12.07 23.22 0.20
CA CYS A 140 11.64 23.46 1.57
C CYS A 140 12.56 24.51 2.28
N PRO A 141 12.07 25.71 2.60
CA PRO A 141 12.93 26.78 3.10
C PRO A 141 13.43 26.54 4.53
N THR A 142 12.67 25.78 5.34
CA THR A 142 13.04 25.46 6.73
C THR A 142 13.77 24.13 6.86
N GLY A 143 13.90 23.36 5.76
CA GLY A 143 14.41 21.99 5.83
C GLY A 143 13.51 21.01 6.58
N ALA A 144 12.22 21.36 6.78
CA ALA A 144 11.24 20.48 7.40
C ALA A 144 11.04 19.17 6.59
N THR A 145 11.30 19.21 5.30
CA THR A 145 11.36 18.01 4.46
C THR A 145 12.79 17.80 4.02
N LYS A 146 13.38 16.68 4.40
CA LYS A 146 14.72 16.24 3.97
C LYS A 146 14.61 14.96 3.15
N PHE A 147 15.53 14.78 2.21
CA PHE A 147 15.67 13.58 1.40
C PHE A 147 17.08 13.02 1.55
N GLY A 148 17.21 11.70 1.72
CA GLY A 148 18.52 11.07 1.91
C GLY A 148 18.40 9.54 2.00
N ASP A 149 19.47 8.91 2.46
CA ASP A 149 19.47 7.49 2.79
C ASP A 149 18.60 7.24 4.01
N ARG A 150 17.76 6.21 3.94
CA ARG A 150 16.75 5.90 4.96
C ARG A 150 17.39 5.71 6.35
N ASP A 151 18.49 4.96 6.41
CA ASP A 151 19.14 4.63 7.68
C ASP A 151 19.79 5.87 8.32
N ASP A 152 20.32 6.77 7.52
CA ASP A 152 20.89 8.02 8.02
C ASP A 152 19.81 8.98 8.50
N LEU A 153 18.68 9.04 7.79
CA LEU A 153 17.53 9.84 8.23
C LEU A 153 16.89 9.29 9.50
N ILE A 154 16.90 7.97 9.72
CA ILE A 154 16.45 7.36 10.98
C ILE A 154 17.38 7.78 12.13
N LYS A 155 18.69 7.72 11.94
CA LYS A 155 19.64 8.18 12.95
C LYS A 155 19.45 9.66 13.26
N GLU A 156 19.33 10.51 12.24
CA GLU A 156 19.07 11.94 12.42
C GLU A 156 17.77 12.17 13.20
N ALA A 157 16.70 11.44 12.86
CA ALA A 157 15.42 11.55 13.56
C ALA A 157 15.53 11.17 15.05
N GLN A 158 16.24 10.07 15.35
CA GLN A 158 16.50 9.63 16.71
C GLN A 158 17.34 10.64 17.50
N ASP A 159 18.34 11.24 16.86
CA ASP A 159 19.19 12.26 17.47
C ASP A 159 18.40 13.52 17.80
N ARG A 160 17.52 13.99 16.90
CA ARG A 160 16.63 15.12 17.16
C ARG A 160 15.72 14.87 18.37
N ILE A 161 15.12 13.67 18.48
CA ILE A 161 14.27 13.29 19.63
C ILE A 161 15.12 13.29 20.92
N ARG A 162 16.33 12.72 20.90
CA ARG A 162 17.21 12.67 22.09
C ARG A 162 17.65 14.06 22.56
N GLN A 163 17.94 14.94 21.62
CA GLN A 163 18.39 16.31 21.94
C GLN A 163 17.25 17.19 22.46
N ASN A 164 16.03 16.97 22.03
CA ASN A 164 14.87 17.81 22.36
C ASN A 164 13.63 16.97 22.77
N PRO A 165 13.70 16.21 23.87
CA PRO A 165 12.63 15.28 24.27
C PRO A 165 11.32 15.99 24.64
N SER A 166 11.37 17.27 24.98
CA SER A 166 10.17 18.08 25.28
C SER A 166 9.44 18.56 24.02
N THR A 167 10.12 18.61 22.88
CA THR A 167 9.57 19.10 21.61
C THR A 167 8.94 17.97 20.79
N TYR A 168 9.53 16.80 20.81
CA TYR A 168 9.13 15.67 20.00
C TYR A 168 8.40 14.60 20.82
N LEU A 169 7.41 13.98 20.21
CA LEU A 169 6.96 12.67 20.70
C LEU A 169 8.13 11.69 20.56
N ASN A 170 8.32 10.81 21.56
CA ASN A 170 9.36 9.77 21.51
C ASN A 170 8.97 8.66 20.50
N ARG A 171 8.73 9.05 19.26
CA ARG A 171 8.29 8.15 18.19
C ARG A 171 8.59 8.76 16.82
N ILE A 172 9.05 7.91 15.91
CA ILE A 172 9.16 8.21 14.48
C ILE A 172 8.02 7.48 13.79
N TYR A 173 7.03 8.21 13.28
CA TYR A 173 5.94 7.61 12.52
C TYR A 173 6.41 7.20 11.12
N GLY A 174 6.07 6.01 10.67
CA GLY A 174 6.52 5.42 9.42
C GLY A 174 7.76 4.51 9.60
N LEU A 175 8.33 4.43 10.81
CA LEU A 175 9.48 3.56 11.07
C LEU A 175 9.08 2.07 11.02
N ASN A 176 8.03 1.71 11.74
CA ASN A 176 7.57 0.32 11.91
C ASN A 176 6.21 0.06 11.24
N GLU A 177 5.38 1.08 11.11
CA GLU A 177 4.01 0.94 10.60
C GLU A 177 3.99 0.19 9.26
N VAL A 178 3.15 -0.86 9.19
CA VAL A 178 2.99 -1.78 8.03
C VAL A 178 4.31 -2.36 7.50
N GLY A 179 5.26 -2.62 8.40
CA GLY A 179 6.60 -3.12 8.05
C GLY A 179 7.59 -2.03 7.63
N GLY A 180 7.32 -0.78 8.00
CA GLY A 180 8.15 0.37 7.68
C GLY A 180 7.83 1.06 6.36
N THR A 181 8.26 2.31 6.27
CA THR A 181 8.04 3.18 5.11
C THR A 181 9.27 3.99 4.74
N CYS A 182 9.30 4.54 3.53
CA CYS A 182 10.33 5.49 3.08
C CYS A 182 9.95 6.96 3.36
N VAL A 183 8.92 7.21 4.16
CA VAL A 183 8.59 8.55 4.67
C VAL A 183 8.51 8.46 6.19
N LEU A 184 9.38 9.18 6.84
CA LEU A 184 9.53 9.23 8.29
C LEU A 184 8.98 10.57 8.79
N ILE A 185 8.18 10.57 9.84
CA ILE A 185 7.55 11.78 10.35
C ILE A 185 7.93 11.98 11.82
N LEU A 186 8.50 13.15 12.11
CA LEU A 186 8.67 13.69 13.46
C LEU A 186 7.56 14.69 13.78
N SER A 187 7.00 14.61 14.97
CA SER A 187 5.95 15.53 15.40
C SER A 187 5.96 15.81 16.90
N SER A 188 5.40 16.95 17.28
CA SER A 188 5.12 17.32 18.68
C SER A 188 3.74 16.85 19.16
N GLY A 189 2.91 16.31 18.29
CA GLY A 189 1.55 15.87 18.58
C GLY A 189 1.14 14.62 17.80
N LYS A 190 -0.06 14.14 18.07
CA LYS A 190 -0.57 12.94 17.42
C LYS A 190 -0.76 13.16 15.92
N VAL A 191 -0.16 12.29 15.10
CA VAL A 191 -0.29 12.34 13.63
C VAL A 191 -1.70 11.95 13.17
N GLU A 192 -2.42 11.24 14.01
CA GLU A 192 -3.80 10.82 13.83
C GLU A 192 -4.75 12.02 13.71
N ASP A 193 -4.46 13.10 14.42
CA ASP A 193 -5.24 14.35 14.36
C ASP A 193 -5.21 14.98 12.97
N PHE A 194 -4.21 14.63 12.16
CA PHE A 194 -4.05 15.08 10.78
C PHE A 194 -4.46 14.00 9.76
N GLY A 195 -5.24 13.02 10.19
CA GLY A 195 -5.82 12.00 9.34
C GLY A 195 -4.87 10.87 8.91
N TYR A 196 -3.71 10.74 9.55
CA TYR A 196 -2.93 9.50 9.47
C TYR A 196 -3.59 8.41 10.33
N PRO A 197 -3.55 7.15 9.91
CA PRO A 197 -4.10 6.07 10.72
C PRO A 197 -3.25 5.88 12.00
N ALA A 198 -3.90 5.54 13.10
CA ALA A 198 -3.20 5.17 14.32
C ALA A 198 -2.38 3.89 14.11
N SER A 199 -1.16 3.83 14.64
CA SER A 199 -0.29 2.65 14.50
C SER A 199 -0.94 1.38 15.06
N ALA A 200 -1.67 1.50 16.17
CA ALA A 200 -2.42 0.37 16.72
C ALA A 200 -3.46 -0.21 15.76
N LYS A 201 -3.98 0.61 14.82
CA LYS A 201 -4.97 0.17 13.82
C LYS A 201 -4.33 -0.54 12.64
N ILE A 202 -3.16 -0.12 12.21
CA ILE A 202 -2.49 -0.65 11.01
C ILE A 202 -1.40 -1.67 11.32
N GLY A 203 -0.93 -1.72 12.58
CA GLY A 203 0.12 -2.63 13.04
C GLY A 203 1.47 -2.42 12.39
N ASP A 204 2.42 -3.26 12.77
CA ASP A 204 3.80 -3.22 12.26
C ASP A 204 4.07 -4.29 11.19
N THR A 205 3.14 -5.24 11.02
CA THR A 205 3.29 -6.30 10.01
C THR A 205 2.88 -5.78 8.63
N PRO A 206 3.68 -6.04 7.58
CA PRO A 206 3.31 -5.69 6.21
C PRO A 206 2.00 -6.35 5.79
N MET A 207 1.09 -5.59 5.20
CA MET A 207 -0.20 -6.13 4.74
C MET A 207 -0.06 -7.34 3.77
N PRO A 208 0.91 -7.34 2.83
CA PRO A 208 1.12 -8.48 1.94
C PRO A 208 1.57 -9.77 2.65
N GLU A 209 2.17 -9.66 3.83
CA GLU A 209 2.61 -10.83 4.59
C GLU A 209 1.45 -11.69 5.10
N TYR A 210 0.31 -11.07 5.43
CA TYR A 210 -0.87 -11.82 5.86
C TYR A 210 -1.38 -12.75 4.75
N THR A 211 -1.45 -12.25 3.52
CA THR A 211 -1.85 -13.07 2.36
C THR A 211 -0.75 -14.07 1.97
N GLY A 212 0.53 -13.69 2.06
CA GLY A 212 1.66 -14.56 1.83
C GLY A 212 1.64 -15.78 2.73
N ARG A 213 1.46 -15.60 4.04
CA ARG A 213 1.36 -16.70 5.02
C ARG A 213 0.24 -17.69 4.70
N VAL A 214 -0.90 -17.20 4.19
CA VAL A 214 -1.99 -18.08 3.76
C VAL A 214 -1.60 -18.84 2.49
N MET A 215 -1.03 -18.16 1.51
CA MET A 215 -0.63 -18.77 0.24
C MET A 215 0.45 -19.84 0.42
N GLU A 216 1.39 -19.65 1.34
CA GLU A 216 2.42 -20.64 1.68
C GLU A 216 1.83 -21.94 2.26
N ARG A 217 0.64 -21.88 2.87
CA ARG A 217 -0.04 -23.06 3.43
C ARG A 217 -0.90 -23.81 2.42
N VAL A 218 -1.23 -23.20 1.28
CA VAL A 218 -2.08 -23.83 0.25
C VAL A 218 -1.51 -25.18 -0.23
N PRO A 219 -0.19 -25.32 -0.53
CA PRO A 219 0.38 -26.60 -0.93
C PRO A 219 0.17 -27.73 0.10
N ASP A 220 0.17 -27.40 1.39
CA ASP A 220 0.00 -28.38 2.48
C ASP A 220 -1.42 -28.98 2.49
N PHE A 221 -2.41 -28.22 2.05
CA PHE A 221 -3.81 -28.66 2.00
C PHE A 221 -4.15 -29.48 0.75
N ILE A 222 -3.39 -29.34 -0.34
CA ILE A 222 -3.67 -30.04 -1.60
C ILE A 222 -3.68 -31.57 -1.42
N PRO A 223 -2.69 -32.22 -0.80
CA PRO A 223 -2.71 -33.69 -0.60
C PRO A 223 -3.90 -34.15 0.26
N VAL A 224 -4.21 -33.40 1.32
CA VAL A 224 -5.32 -33.73 2.23
C VAL A 224 -6.66 -33.70 1.49
N TRP A 225 -6.92 -32.60 0.77
CA TRP A 225 -8.14 -32.49 -0.03
C TRP A 225 -8.21 -33.49 -1.18
N SER A 226 -7.06 -33.82 -1.80
CA SER A 226 -7.00 -34.85 -2.84
C SER A 226 -7.40 -36.22 -2.31
N LEU A 227 -6.95 -36.58 -1.10
CA LEU A 227 -7.35 -37.83 -0.44
C LEU A 227 -8.84 -37.86 -0.08
N VAL A 228 -9.35 -36.75 0.48
CA VAL A 228 -10.79 -36.64 0.82
C VAL A 228 -11.66 -36.74 -0.42
N LEU A 229 -11.37 -35.93 -1.43
CA LEU A 229 -12.15 -35.92 -2.69
C LEU A 229 -12.00 -37.24 -3.45
N GLY A 230 -10.81 -37.84 -3.48
CA GLY A 230 -10.56 -39.16 -4.06
C GLY A 230 -11.35 -40.27 -3.35
N GLY A 231 -11.42 -40.20 -2.01
CA GLY A 231 -12.23 -41.12 -1.21
C GLY A 231 -13.74 -40.98 -1.50
N ILE A 232 -14.23 -39.73 -1.56
CA ILE A 232 -15.64 -39.47 -1.91
C ILE A 232 -15.95 -40.01 -3.34
N TYR A 233 -15.07 -39.70 -4.30
CA TYR A 233 -15.20 -40.18 -5.68
C TYR A 233 -15.22 -41.68 -5.72
N TRP A 234 -14.28 -42.35 -5.04
CA TRP A 234 -14.21 -43.83 -5.02
C TRP A 234 -15.49 -44.45 -4.44
N ILE A 235 -15.97 -43.92 -3.31
CA ILE A 235 -17.21 -44.41 -2.68
C ILE A 235 -18.42 -44.22 -3.61
N SER A 236 -18.54 -43.04 -4.23
CA SER A 236 -19.64 -42.73 -5.15
C SER A 236 -19.63 -43.65 -6.37
N HIS A 237 -18.46 -43.81 -6.98
CA HIS A 237 -18.30 -44.66 -8.16
C HIS A 237 -18.56 -46.13 -7.82
N ARG A 238 -18.06 -46.60 -6.67
CA ARG A 238 -18.31 -47.97 -6.21
C ARG A 238 -19.80 -48.24 -5.96
N ARG A 239 -20.55 -47.28 -5.43
CA ARG A 239 -22.02 -47.39 -5.26
C ARG A 239 -22.74 -47.51 -6.60
N GLU A 240 -22.33 -46.77 -7.60
CA GLU A 240 -22.90 -46.87 -8.97
C GLU A 240 -22.62 -48.22 -9.60
N GLU A 241 -21.37 -48.73 -9.47
CA GLU A 241 -21.01 -50.05 -9.97
C GLU A 241 -21.85 -51.18 -9.32
N VAL A 242 -21.98 -51.11 -7.98
CA VAL A 242 -22.77 -52.10 -7.23
C VAL A 242 -24.26 -52.05 -7.64
N ALA A 243 -24.82 -50.83 -7.73
CA ALA A 243 -26.22 -50.67 -8.16
C ALA A 243 -26.45 -51.17 -9.58
N ALA A 244 -25.49 -50.95 -10.49
CA ALA A 244 -25.57 -51.47 -11.87
C ALA A 244 -25.51 -53.00 -11.91
N ALA A 245 -24.62 -53.62 -11.11
CA ALA A 245 -24.52 -55.08 -11.01
C ALA A 245 -25.78 -55.71 -10.43
N GLU A 246 -26.35 -55.15 -9.35
CA GLU A 246 -27.61 -55.60 -8.77
C GLU A 246 -28.80 -55.48 -9.77
N ALA A 247 -28.82 -54.38 -10.55
CA ALA A 247 -29.85 -54.19 -11.57
C ALA A 247 -29.76 -55.25 -12.69
N GLN A 248 -28.54 -55.63 -13.09
CA GLN A 248 -28.31 -56.68 -14.08
C GLN A 248 -28.70 -58.02 -13.54
N GLU A 249 -28.41 -58.37 -12.30
CA GLU A 249 -28.78 -59.62 -11.64
C GLU A 249 -30.29 -59.74 -11.55
N ARG A 250 -31.00 -58.72 -11.09
CA ARG A 250 -32.48 -58.68 -11.08
C ARG A 250 -33.14 -58.82 -12.47
N ALA A 251 -32.49 -58.29 -13.51
CA ALA A 251 -32.96 -58.42 -14.88
C ALA A 251 -32.77 -59.85 -15.42
N SER A 252 -31.69 -60.55 -15.05
CA SER A 252 -31.43 -61.94 -15.41
C SER A 252 -32.40 -62.90 -14.72
N ASP A 253 -32.67 -62.67 -13.41
CA ASP A 253 -33.63 -63.51 -12.64
C ASP A 253 -35.04 -63.38 -13.18
N LYS A 254 -35.49 -62.21 -13.62
CA LYS A 254 -36.76 -61.98 -14.27
C LYS A 254 -36.88 -62.75 -15.61
N LYS A 255 -35.81 -62.88 -16.38
CA LYS A 255 -35.78 -63.64 -17.62
C LYS A 255 -35.88 -65.15 -17.37
N ASN A 256 -35.16 -65.65 -16.33
CA ASN A 256 -35.13 -67.06 -15.99
C ASN A 256 -36.41 -67.52 -15.26
N GLY A 257 -37.11 -66.66 -14.52
CA GLY A 257 -38.37 -66.96 -13.83
C GLY A 257 -39.62 -66.95 -14.74
N SER A 258 -39.52 -66.47 -16.00
CA SER A 258 -40.58 -66.42 -16.99
C SER A 258 -40.65 -67.71 -17.88
N VAL A 259 -39.81 -68.71 -17.59
CA VAL A 259 -39.69 -69.96 -18.35
C VAL A 259 -40.21 -71.17 -17.53
N ARG A 260 -41.08 -70.91 -16.50
CA ARG A 260 -41.79 -71.99 -15.82
C ARG A 260 -43.30 -71.83 -15.95
#